data_e636d18806e7e3cbc1aa4d313bd1f533
#
_entry.id   e636d18806e7e3cbc1aa4d313bd1f533
#
_cell.length_a   1.000
_cell.length_b   1.000
_cell.length_c   1.000
_cell.angle_alpha   90.00
_cell.angle_beta   90.00
_cell.angle_gamma   90.00
#
_symmetry.space_group_name_H-M   'P 1'
#
loop_
_entity.id
_entity.type
_entity.pdbx_description
1 polymer ?
#
loop_
_entity_poly.entity_id
_entity_poly.type
_entity_poly.pdbx_seq_one_letter_code
_entity_poly.pdbx_strand_id
1 'polypeptide(L)'
;FDSLRLLGTHNVVFPGRSVFIGDDHGTKVLSCLAADAPGLMVGTAPQAEYWLIKSEDSRSEFPIEEDYWTAAMEFADSVGVDVVSSSLGYFSFDVEALNYHQDQLDGRTSLISRAAKMASSKGILLFSSAGNEGGGSWGKITFPADAPDILTVGAITDRKKKSNFSSVGFTADYRVKPDVVAL
;
A
#
# COMPACT_ATOMS: atom_id res chain seq x y z
N PHE A 1 -15.42 14.46 -4.29
CA PHE A 1 -14.84 13.80 -5.50
C PHE A 1 -15.76 13.87 -6.74
N ASP A 2 -16.48 15.00 -6.93
CA ASP A 2 -17.45 15.12 -8.04
C ASP A 2 -16.77 15.10 -9.43
N SER A 3 -15.48 15.42 -9.48
CA SER A 3 -14.63 15.38 -10.69
C SER A 3 -13.86 14.08 -10.87
N LEU A 4 -14.00 13.10 -9.96
CA LEU A 4 -13.25 11.85 -10.01
C LEU A 4 -13.60 11.04 -11.27
N ARG A 5 -12.61 10.74 -12.08
CA ARG A 5 -12.74 9.86 -13.25
C ARG A 5 -12.67 8.40 -12.80
N LEU A 6 -13.77 7.92 -12.22
CA LEU A 6 -13.89 6.58 -11.68
C LEU A 6 -14.28 5.59 -12.79
N LEU A 7 -13.41 4.65 -13.12
CA LEU A 7 -13.68 3.57 -14.07
C LEU A 7 -14.50 2.45 -13.45
N GLY A 8 -14.29 2.18 -12.16
CA GLY A 8 -15.06 1.18 -11.43
C GLY A 8 -14.54 0.93 -10.02
N THR A 9 -15.22 0.01 -9.34
CA THR A 9 -14.87 -0.39 -7.98
C THR A 9 -14.89 -1.90 -7.85
N HIS A 10 -14.02 -2.45 -6.99
CA HIS A 10 -14.00 -3.86 -6.67
C HIS A 10 -13.78 -4.08 -5.18
N ASN A 11 -14.65 -4.89 -4.55
CA ASN A 11 -14.53 -5.24 -3.14
C ASN A 11 -14.16 -6.72 -3.05
N VAL A 12 -12.89 -6.99 -2.73
CA VAL A 12 -12.35 -8.35 -2.63
C VAL A 12 -12.82 -9.01 -1.33
N VAL A 13 -12.91 -8.24 -0.26
CA VAL A 13 -13.27 -8.74 1.08
C VAL A 13 -14.73 -9.17 1.15
N PHE A 14 -15.62 -8.35 0.57
CA PHE A 14 -17.06 -8.59 0.56
C PHE A 14 -17.61 -8.41 -0.87
N PRO A 15 -17.51 -9.43 -1.73
CA PRO A 15 -17.95 -9.31 -3.11
C PRO A 15 -19.39 -8.80 -3.23
N GLY A 16 -19.59 -7.84 -4.11
CA GLY A 16 -20.90 -7.21 -4.32
C GLY A 16 -21.27 -6.10 -3.33
N ARG A 17 -20.48 -5.85 -2.29
CA ARG A 17 -20.68 -4.69 -1.41
C ARG A 17 -19.94 -3.46 -1.90
N SER A 18 -20.46 -2.29 -1.53
CA SER A 18 -19.83 -1.01 -1.85
C SER A 18 -18.43 -0.90 -1.23
N VAL A 19 -17.50 -0.27 -1.94
CA VAL A 19 -16.16 0.11 -1.41
C VAL A 19 -16.19 1.41 -0.60
N PHE A 20 -17.29 2.18 -0.69
CA PHE A 20 -17.43 3.51 -0.06
C PHE A 20 -17.92 3.44 1.40
N ILE A 21 -17.91 2.28 2.01
CA ILE A 21 -18.35 2.07 3.40
C ILE A 21 -17.23 1.46 4.24
N GLY A 22 -17.18 1.83 5.52
CA GLY A 22 -16.19 1.37 6.48
C GLY A 22 -15.20 2.47 6.83
N ASP A 23 -13.92 2.13 6.91
CA ASP A 23 -12.85 3.06 7.25
C ASP A 23 -12.62 4.16 6.19
N ASP A 24 -12.20 5.34 6.62
CA ASP A 24 -11.96 6.50 5.74
C ASP A 24 -10.52 6.61 5.23
N HIS A 25 -9.62 5.67 5.59
CA HIS A 25 -8.22 5.69 5.20
C HIS A 25 -8.04 5.75 3.68
N GLY A 26 -8.73 4.86 2.93
CA GLY A 26 -8.67 4.87 1.46
C GLY A 26 -9.13 6.19 0.85
N THR A 27 -10.13 6.86 1.44
CA THR A 27 -10.58 8.19 1.01
C THR A 27 -9.50 9.26 1.22
N LYS A 28 -8.78 9.21 2.35
CA LYS A 28 -7.66 10.12 2.64
C LYS A 28 -6.50 9.90 1.66
N VAL A 29 -6.14 8.65 1.39
CA VAL A 29 -5.11 8.31 0.40
C VAL A 29 -5.52 8.80 -0.99
N LEU A 30 -6.74 8.51 -1.42
CA LEU A 30 -7.25 8.95 -2.73
C LEU A 30 -7.26 10.48 -2.85
N SER A 31 -7.53 11.21 -1.76
CA SER A 31 -7.54 12.67 -1.80
C SER A 31 -6.17 13.27 -2.17
N CYS A 32 -5.08 12.64 -1.75
CA CYS A 32 -3.72 13.06 -2.10
C CYS A 32 -3.42 12.91 -3.60
N LEU A 33 -4.15 12.04 -4.29
CA LEU A 33 -4.00 11.78 -5.73
C LEU A 33 -5.04 12.54 -6.54
N ALA A 34 -6.31 12.42 -6.21
CA ALA A 34 -7.44 12.72 -7.08
C ALA A 34 -8.27 13.96 -6.66
N ALA A 35 -7.97 14.59 -5.53
CA ALA A 35 -8.70 15.81 -5.16
C ALA A 35 -8.52 16.88 -6.23
N ASP A 36 -9.62 17.56 -6.60
CA ASP A 36 -9.65 18.68 -7.52
C ASP A 36 -10.57 19.79 -6.98
N ALA A 37 -10.08 20.46 -5.95
CA ALA A 37 -10.76 21.58 -5.28
C ALA A 37 -9.80 22.77 -5.16
N PRO A 38 -9.65 23.58 -6.23
CA PRO A 38 -8.73 24.71 -6.25
C PRO A 38 -8.96 25.67 -5.07
N GLY A 39 -7.88 26.04 -4.40
CA GLY A 39 -7.91 26.87 -3.20
C GLY A 39 -8.16 26.12 -1.88
N LEU A 40 -8.50 24.82 -1.95
CA LEU A 40 -8.62 23.94 -0.80
C LEU A 40 -7.59 22.81 -0.86
N MET A 41 -7.71 21.93 -1.84
CA MET A 41 -6.80 20.80 -2.06
C MET A 41 -6.83 20.37 -3.51
N VAL A 42 -5.65 20.24 -4.11
CA VAL A 42 -5.47 19.62 -5.43
C VAL A 42 -4.48 18.47 -5.29
N GLY A 43 -4.90 17.29 -5.68
CA GLY A 43 -4.09 16.08 -5.66
C GLY A 43 -3.02 16.09 -6.76
N THR A 44 -2.14 15.11 -6.72
CA THR A 44 -1.01 15.03 -7.66
C THR A 44 -1.40 14.51 -9.04
N ALA A 45 -2.55 13.85 -9.17
CA ALA A 45 -3.04 13.26 -10.42
C ALA A 45 -4.57 13.42 -10.59
N PRO A 46 -5.15 14.64 -10.51
CA PRO A 46 -6.60 14.83 -10.51
C PRO A 46 -7.27 14.45 -11.82
N GLN A 47 -6.51 14.34 -12.91
CA GLN A 47 -7.02 13.98 -14.24
C GLN A 47 -6.81 12.50 -14.59
N ALA A 48 -6.21 11.69 -13.71
CA ALA A 48 -6.07 10.26 -13.93
C ALA A 48 -7.42 9.54 -13.84
N GLU A 49 -7.47 8.35 -14.39
CA GLU A 49 -8.62 7.43 -14.26
C GLU A 49 -8.36 6.44 -13.15
N TYR A 50 -9.37 6.13 -12.35
CA TYR A 50 -9.21 5.39 -11.11
C TYR A 50 -10.06 4.13 -11.07
N TRP A 51 -9.45 3.04 -10.61
CA TRP A 51 -10.12 1.90 -9.99
C TRP A 51 -9.96 1.97 -8.48
N LEU A 52 -11.03 1.79 -7.73
CA LEU A 52 -10.99 1.71 -6.27
C LEU A 52 -11.21 0.27 -5.83
N ILE A 53 -10.19 -0.30 -5.20
CA ILE A 53 -10.21 -1.70 -4.78
C ILE A 53 -10.13 -1.76 -3.25
N LYS A 54 -11.09 -2.44 -2.62
CA LYS A 54 -11.08 -2.68 -1.18
C LYS A 54 -10.54 -4.07 -0.91
N SER A 55 -9.40 -4.13 -0.20
CA SER A 55 -8.70 -5.35 0.21
C SER A 55 -8.56 -5.52 1.72
N GLU A 56 -9.11 -4.58 2.52
CA GLU A 56 -8.96 -4.56 3.98
C GLU A 56 -10.29 -4.84 4.69
N ASP A 57 -10.23 -5.68 5.73
CA ASP A 57 -11.27 -5.86 6.73
C ASP A 57 -10.85 -5.20 8.05
N SER A 58 -11.17 -3.93 8.23
CA SER A 58 -10.77 -3.12 9.40
C SER A 58 -11.29 -3.63 10.76
N ARG A 59 -11.95 -4.78 10.81
CA ARG A 59 -12.47 -5.40 12.04
C ARG A 59 -11.48 -6.36 12.71
N SER A 60 -10.46 -6.78 11.98
CA SER A 60 -9.45 -7.75 12.43
C SER A 60 -8.21 -7.67 11.56
N GLU A 61 -7.07 -8.14 12.07
CA GLU A 61 -5.80 -8.21 11.38
C GLU A 61 -5.34 -9.66 11.30
N PHE A 62 -5.52 -10.29 10.14
CA PHE A 62 -5.15 -11.69 9.90
C PHE A 62 -4.43 -11.87 8.57
N PRO A 63 -3.61 -12.93 8.40
CA PRO A 63 -2.91 -13.20 7.14
C PRO A 63 -3.79 -13.33 5.90
N ILE A 64 -5.11 -13.56 6.07
CA ILE A 64 -6.09 -13.57 4.96
C ILE A 64 -6.10 -12.24 4.19
N GLU A 65 -5.70 -11.14 4.82
CA GLU A 65 -5.65 -9.84 4.14
C GLU A 65 -4.54 -9.78 3.08
N GLU A 66 -3.49 -10.57 3.23
CA GLU A 66 -2.51 -10.76 2.15
C GLU A 66 -3.11 -11.48 0.93
N ASP A 67 -4.01 -12.44 1.15
CA ASP A 67 -4.76 -13.09 0.06
C ASP A 67 -5.70 -12.11 -0.61
N TYR A 68 -6.41 -11.26 0.16
CA TYR A 68 -7.27 -10.21 -0.39
C TYR A 68 -6.47 -9.20 -1.20
N TRP A 69 -5.32 -8.77 -0.69
CA TRP A 69 -4.45 -7.87 -1.41
C TRP A 69 -3.90 -8.51 -2.69
N THR A 70 -3.52 -9.78 -2.65
CA THR A 70 -3.07 -10.54 -3.82
C THR A 70 -4.17 -10.62 -4.87
N ALA A 71 -5.39 -10.96 -4.49
CA ALA A 71 -6.54 -10.98 -5.39
C ALA A 71 -6.86 -9.58 -5.95
N ALA A 72 -6.64 -8.52 -5.15
CA ALA A 72 -6.76 -7.15 -5.64
C ALA A 72 -5.73 -6.84 -6.74
N MET A 73 -4.50 -7.35 -6.64
CA MET A 73 -3.48 -7.18 -7.69
C MET A 73 -3.81 -7.98 -8.95
N GLU A 74 -4.34 -9.19 -8.81
CA GLU A 74 -4.83 -9.99 -9.95
C GLU A 74 -5.96 -9.28 -10.68
N PHE A 75 -6.90 -8.69 -9.93
CA PHE A 75 -7.95 -7.87 -10.53
C PHE A 75 -7.37 -6.64 -11.23
N ALA A 76 -6.44 -5.93 -10.60
CA ALA A 76 -5.79 -4.75 -11.17
C ALA A 76 -5.09 -5.09 -12.52
N ASP A 77 -4.37 -6.21 -12.59
CA ASP A 77 -3.76 -6.72 -13.83
C ASP A 77 -4.85 -7.02 -14.88
N SER A 78 -5.94 -7.66 -14.48
CA SER A 78 -7.04 -8.06 -15.39
C SER A 78 -7.75 -6.88 -16.05
N VAL A 79 -7.82 -5.72 -15.39
CA VAL A 79 -8.46 -4.51 -15.91
C VAL A 79 -7.45 -3.53 -16.52
N GLY A 80 -6.16 -3.90 -16.55
CA GLY A 80 -5.11 -3.18 -17.25
C GLY A 80 -4.69 -1.87 -16.60
N VAL A 81 -4.56 -1.82 -15.26
CA VAL A 81 -4.03 -0.63 -14.60
C VAL A 81 -2.53 -0.48 -14.87
N ASP A 82 -2.08 0.76 -15.06
CA ASP A 82 -0.66 1.08 -15.24
C ASP A 82 0.07 1.25 -13.90
N VAL A 83 -0.63 1.81 -12.90
CA VAL A 83 -0.06 2.22 -11.62
C VAL A 83 -0.95 1.74 -10.47
N VAL A 84 -0.34 1.18 -9.44
CA VAL A 84 -1.00 0.86 -8.17
C VAL A 84 -0.36 1.69 -7.05
N SER A 85 -1.20 2.32 -6.23
CA SER A 85 -0.81 2.95 -4.96
C SER A 85 -1.40 2.17 -3.80
N SER A 86 -0.53 1.57 -2.98
CA SER A 86 -0.90 0.77 -1.82
C SER A 86 -0.33 1.40 -0.55
N SER A 87 -1.20 1.92 0.31
CA SER A 87 -0.84 2.48 1.61
C SER A 87 -1.16 1.50 2.73
N LEU A 88 -0.88 0.23 2.50
CA LEU A 88 -1.12 -0.89 3.41
C LEU A 88 0.20 -1.56 3.77
N GLY A 89 0.22 -2.25 4.91
CA GLY A 89 1.42 -2.96 5.30
C GLY A 89 1.21 -3.87 6.51
N TYR A 90 1.73 -5.08 6.43
CA TYR A 90 1.54 -6.13 7.43
C TYR A 90 2.87 -6.51 8.07
N PHE A 91 2.85 -6.85 9.35
CA PHE A 91 3.94 -7.48 10.10
C PHE A 91 3.45 -8.14 11.38
N SER A 92 2.33 -7.67 11.95
CA SER A 92 1.72 -8.22 13.16
C SER A 92 0.24 -8.48 12.94
N PHE A 93 -0.26 -9.51 13.58
CA PHE A 93 -1.63 -9.99 13.47
C PHE A 93 -2.27 -10.15 14.84
N ASP A 94 -3.60 -10.29 14.89
CA ASP A 94 -4.36 -10.50 16.13
C ASP A 94 -3.93 -11.77 16.88
N VAL A 95 -3.31 -12.72 16.17
CA VAL A 95 -2.70 -13.92 16.75
C VAL A 95 -1.18 -13.79 16.64
N GLU A 96 -0.52 -13.58 17.78
CA GLU A 96 0.93 -13.32 17.86
C GLU A 96 1.79 -14.40 17.16
N ALA A 97 1.37 -15.65 17.20
CA ALA A 97 2.07 -16.76 16.55
C ALA A 97 2.10 -16.65 15.01
N LEU A 98 1.30 -15.76 14.42
CA LEU A 98 1.26 -15.49 12.98
C LEU A 98 2.10 -14.28 12.59
N ASN A 99 2.66 -13.54 13.56
CA ASN A 99 3.46 -12.35 13.31
C ASN A 99 4.72 -12.70 12.51
N TYR A 100 5.07 -11.79 11.63
CA TYR A 100 6.34 -11.86 10.93
C TYR A 100 7.53 -11.48 11.82
N HIS A 101 8.69 -11.95 11.43
CA HIS A 101 9.98 -11.57 12.00
C HIS A 101 10.80 -10.75 10.99
N GLN A 102 11.73 -9.93 11.47
CA GLN A 102 12.50 -9.02 10.59
C GLN A 102 13.43 -9.75 9.60
N ASP A 103 13.85 -10.97 9.92
CA ASP A 103 14.63 -11.83 9.02
C ASP A 103 13.83 -12.37 7.82
N GLN A 104 12.51 -12.22 7.86
CA GLN A 104 11.60 -12.57 6.76
C GLN A 104 11.38 -11.42 5.76
N LEU A 105 11.91 -10.23 6.02
CA LEU A 105 11.86 -9.07 5.11
C LEU A 105 12.80 -9.26 3.91
N ASP A 106 12.61 -10.32 3.14
CA ASP A 106 13.49 -10.76 2.06
C ASP A 106 12.87 -10.64 0.66
N GLY A 107 11.63 -10.14 0.58
CA GLY A 107 10.85 -10.03 -0.66
C GLY A 107 10.36 -11.35 -1.22
N ARG A 108 10.41 -12.43 -0.44
CA ARG A 108 10.09 -13.80 -0.88
C ARG A 108 9.23 -14.57 0.11
N THR A 109 9.42 -14.34 1.41
CA THR A 109 8.76 -15.11 2.46
C THR A 109 7.28 -14.80 2.51
N SER A 110 6.85 -13.53 2.58
CA SER A 110 5.44 -13.20 2.64
C SER A 110 4.74 -13.42 1.30
N LEU A 111 3.45 -13.77 1.37
CA LEU A 111 2.62 -13.91 0.18
C LEU A 111 2.52 -12.57 -0.57
N ILE A 112 2.26 -11.51 0.17
CA ILE A 112 2.04 -10.18 -0.40
C ILE A 112 3.29 -9.63 -1.11
N SER A 113 4.50 -9.91 -0.62
CA SER A 113 5.75 -9.49 -1.28
C SER A 113 5.98 -10.26 -2.59
N ARG A 114 5.64 -11.55 -2.62
CA ARG A 114 5.68 -12.32 -3.87
C ARG A 114 4.65 -11.82 -4.89
N ALA A 115 3.45 -11.48 -4.44
CA ALA A 115 2.39 -10.91 -5.28
C ALA A 115 2.79 -9.52 -5.82
N ALA A 116 3.39 -8.67 -4.99
CA ALA A 116 3.91 -7.37 -5.39
C ALA A 116 4.98 -7.47 -6.49
N LYS A 117 5.94 -8.40 -6.32
CA LYS A 117 6.93 -8.70 -7.34
C LYS A 117 6.30 -9.22 -8.63
N MET A 118 5.28 -10.07 -8.53
CA MET A 118 4.56 -10.60 -9.69
C MET A 118 3.84 -9.48 -10.45
N ALA A 119 3.11 -8.60 -9.75
CA ALA A 119 2.43 -7.45 -10.34
C ALA A 119 3.41 -6.55 -11.10
N SER A 120 4.57 -6.24 -10.50
CA SER A 120 5.62 -5.47 -11.17
C SER A 120 6.14 -6.18 -12.42
N SER A 121 6.32 -7.49 -12.40
CA SER A 121 6.76 -8.27 -13.58
C SER A 121 5.75 -8.28 -14.73
N LYS A 122 4.49 -7.92 -14.47
CA LYS A 122 3.43 -7.74 -15.48
C LYS A 122 3.41 -6.32 -16.08
N GLY A 123 4.26 -5.43 -15.58
CA GLY A 123 4.36 -4.05 -16.06
C GLY A 123 3.61 -3.03 -15.20
N ILE A 124 3.00 -3.44 -14.10
CA ILE A 124 2.35 -2.53 -13.14
C ILE A 124 3.43 -1.79 -12.35
N LEU A 125 3.40 -0.46 -12.36
CA LEU A 125 4.22 0.36 -11.48
C LEU A 125 3.57 0.42 -10.10
N LEU A 126 4.11 -0.36 -9.16
CA LEU A 126 3.58 -0.46 -7.81
C LEU A 126 4.32 0.47 -6.85
N PHE A 127 3.58 1.37 -6.21
CA PHE A 127 4.03 2.17 -5.07
C PHE A 127 3.49 1.57 -3.78
N SER A 128 4.37 1.31 -2.81
CA SER A 128 4.01 0.82 -1.49
C SER A 128 4.53 1.76 -0.41
N SER A 129 3.72 2.01 0.60
CA SER A 129 4.16 2.69 1.82
C SER A 129 5.27 1.89 2.51
N ALA A 130 6.26 2.59 3.07
CA ALA A 130 7.28 1.94 3.89
C ALA A 130 6.75 1.42 5.23
N GLY A 131 5.59 1.93 5.67
CA GLY A 131 4.99 1.67 6.98
C GLY A 131 5.23 2.78 7.97
N ASN A 132 4.55 2.70 9.11
CA ASN A 132 4.51 3.73 10.16
C ASN A 132 5.27 3.31 11.45
N GLU A 133 6.16 2.33 11.34
CA GLU A 133 6.79 1.65 12.47
C GLU A 133 8.13 2.26 12.91
N GLY A 134 8.55 3.35 12.28
CA GLY A 134 9.87 3.96 12.51
C GLY A 134 10.14 4.42 13.94
N GLY A 135 9.10 4.68 14.73
CA GLY A 135 9.19 4.99 16.17
C GLY A 135 8.81 3.85 17.09
N GLY A 136 8.36 2.72 16.57
CA GLY A 136 7.91 1.56 17.32
C GLY A 136 9.01 0.50 17.51
N SER A 137 8.66 -0.59 18.19
CA SER A 137 9.56 -1.72 18.45
C SER A 137 9.96 -2.48 17.18
N TRP A 138 9.08 -2.50 16.17
CA TRP A 138 9.38 -3.08 14.86
C TRP A 138 10.45 -2.28 14.12
N GLY A 139 10.29 -0.97 14.00
CA GLY A 139 11.27 -0.02 13.45
C GLY A 139 11.60 -0.17 11.97
N LYS A 140 11.19 -1.26 11.35
CA LYS A 140 11.50 -1.63 9.97
C LYS A 140 10.32 -1.38 9.02
N ILE A 141 10.61 -1.45 7.73
CA ILE A 141 9.57 -1.50 6.70
C ILE A 141 8.60 -2.66 6.96
N THR A 142 7.38 -2.55 6.46
CA THR A 142 6.35 -3.59 6.55
C THR A 142 6.21 -4.31 5.21
N PHE A 143 5.58 -5.48 5.18
CA PHE A 143 5.29 -6.17 3.92
C PHE A 143 4.09 -5.48 3.22
N PRO A 144 4.13 -5.26 1.88
CA PRO A 144 5.09 -5.75 0.88
C PRO A 144 6.24 -4.78 0.55
N ALA A 145 6.52 -3.77 1.38
CA ALA A 145 7.55 -2.76 1.09
C ALA A 145 8.97 -3.35 0.92
N ASP A 146 9.19 -4.58 1.36
CA ASP A 146 10.42 -5.35 1.18
C ASP A 146 10.54 -5.99 -0.21
N ALA A 147 9.47 -5.99 -1.01
CA ALA A 147 9.50 -6.62 -2.33
C ALA A 147 10.51 -5.95 -3.26
N PRO A 148 11.23 -6.72 -4.10
CA PRO A 148 12.02 -6.17 -5.18
C PRO A 148 11.12 -5.61 -6.30
N ASP A 149 11.69 -4.75 -7.12
CA ASP A 149 11.07 -4.25 -8.36
C ASP A 149 9.79 -3.41 -8.14
N ILE A 150 9.55 -2.92 -6.91
CA ILE A 150 8.51 -1.96 -6.57
C ILE A 150 9.12 -0.69 -5.98
N LEU A 151 8.36 0.41 -5.98
CA LEU A 151 8.78 1.67 -5.34
C LEU A 151 8.22 1.76 -3.92
N THR A 152 9.07 1.58 -2.93
CA THR A 152 8.75 1.80 -1.52
C THR A 152 8.97 3.26 -1.16
N VAL A 153 7.95 3.88 -0.56
CA VAL A 153 7.91 5.31 -0.27
C VAL A 153 7.95 5.54 1.24
N GLY A 154 8.98 6.22 1.72
CA GLY A 154 9.08 6.71 3.09
C GLY A 154 8.53 8.13 3.23
N ALA A 155 8.31 8.58 4.47
CA ALA A 155 7.82 9.91 4.75
C ALA A 155 8.91 10.83 5.31
N ILE A 156 8.94 12.06 4.82
CA ILE A 156 9.78 13.14 5.34
C ILE A 156 8.91 14.34 5.79
N THR A 157 9.51 15.18 6.61
CA THR A 157 8.93 16.46 7.03
C THR A 157 9.20 17.55 5.98
N ASP A 158 8.54 18.71 6.12
CA ASP A 158 8.80 19.94 5.38
C ASP A 158 10.28 20.38 5.43
N ARG A 159 10.98 20.03 6.51
CA ARG A 159 12.43 20.27 6.70
C ARG A 159 13.31 19.21 6.06
N LYS A 160 12.76 18.33 5.21
CA LYS A 160 13.44 17.23 4.52
C LYS A 160 14.16 16.25 5.48
N LYS A 161 13.62 16.09 6.68
CA LYS A 161 14.08 15.07 7.64
C LYS A 161 13.09 13.92 7.65
N LYS A 162 13.57 12.70 7.86
CA LYS A 162 12.69 11.53 8.05
C LYS A 162 11.64 11.83 9.11
N SER A 163 10.40 11.57 8.81
CA SER A 163 9.31 11.62 9.80
C SER A 163 9.50 10.54 10.85
N ASN A 164 9.17 10.83 12.11
CA ASN A 164 9.43 9.90 13.21
C ASN A 164 8.74 8.55 13.01
N PHE A 165 7.54 8.55 12.44
CA PHE A 165 6.77 7.34 12.18
C PHE A 165 7.28 6.55 10.96
N SER A 166 7.93 7.21 9.99
CA SER A 166 8.35 6.53 8.76
C SER A 166 9.29 5.37 9.05
N SER A 167 8.87 4.19 8.62
CA SER A 167 9.67 2.98 8.68
C SER A 167 10.94 3.09 7.85
N VAL A 168 11.95 2.31 8.21
CA VAL A 168 13.25 2.26 7.52
C VAL A 168 13.66 0.81 7.23
N GLY A 169 14.43 0.59 6.18
CA GLY A 169 15.13 -0.66 5.89
C GLY A 169 16.57 -0.58 6.40
N PHE A 170 17.30 -1.62 6.32
CA PHE A 170 17.47 -2.61 5.24
C PHE A 170 16.45 -3.76 5.32
N THR A 171 16.24 -4.40 4.15
CA THR A 171 15.64 -5.72 4.08
C THR A 171 16.57 -6.78 4.71
N ALA A 172 16.07 -7.99 4.95
CA ALA A 172 16.87 -9.09 5.50
C ALA A 172 18.04 -9.50 4.57
N ASP A 173 17.88 -9.29 3.28
CA ASP A 173 18.91 -9.52 2.26
C ASP A 173 19.70 -8.23 1.91
N TYR A 174 19.70 -7.24 2.80
CA TYR A 174 20.48 -5.99 2.76
C TYR A 174 20.18 -5.04 1.60
N ARG A 175 19.02 -5.14 0.96
CA ARG A 175 18.58 -4.11 0.01
C ARG A 175 18.17 -2.84 0.77
N VAL A 176 18.51 -1.69 0.21
CA VAL A 176 18.12 -0.39 0.78
C VAL A 176 16.64 -0.15 0.48
N LYS A 177 15.86 0.17 1.50
CA LYS A 177 14.47 0.60 1.44
C LYS A 177 14.23 1.69 2.51
N PRO A 178 13.32 2.64 2.32
CA PRO A 178 12.53 2.88 1.11
C PRO A 178 13.40 3.34 -0.07
N ASP A 179 12.87 3.23 -1.30
CA ASP A 179 13.56 3.64 -2.52
C ASP A 179 13.53 5.17 -2.70
N VAL A 180 12.39 5.77 -2.32
CA VAL A 180 12.13 7.21 -2.41
C VAL A 180 11.44 7.72 -1.15
N VAL A 181 11.36 9.03 -1.01
CA VAL A 181 10.65 9.68 0.11
C VAL A 181 9.74 10.80 -0.41
N ALA A 182 8.62 11.01 0.29
CA ALA A 182 7.66 12.08 0.02
C ALA A 182 7.29 12.83 1.31
N LEU A 183 6.69 14.03 1.16
CA LEU A 183 6.13 14.83 2.27
C LEU A 183 4.85 14.18 2.80
#